data_9b056f5348f0528283e6fd167a5a4609
#
_entry.id   9b056f5348f0528283e6fd167a5a4609
#
_cell.length_a   1.000
_cell.length_b   1.000
_cell.length_c   1.000
_cell.angle_alpha   90.00
_cell.angle_beta   90.00
_cell.angle_gamma   90.00
#
_symmetry.space_group_name_H-M   'P 1'
#
loop_
_entity.id
_entity.type
_entity.pdbx_description
1 polymer ?
#
loop_
_entity_poly.entity_id
_entity_poly.type
_entity_poly.pdbx_seq_one_letter_code
_entity_poly.pdbx_strand_id
1 'polypeptide(L)'
;LVLFSMGAIQGAIGWWMVKSGLVKNPDVSHFRLAIHLTTAFLTCAFTFWVALPLIYRDKREGNKKLLKLTSWLFILVIIQIIYGAFVAGLEAGKRFNSWPKMNGEWMPQAVYYLDPLWKNFLEGPDGIQFIHRTLAFIIVAFVFYIWNKGRKLQKNHLQRKSLNILLALVILQTVIGIFTLILVVPISLALIHQLGAFLLLMSIVFSIFTFSKS
;
A
#
# COMPACT_ATOMS: atom_id res chain seq x y z
N LEU A 1 -3.90 6.74 25.78
CA LEU A 1 -4.64 5.48 25.92
C LEU A 1 -4.85 4.80 24.56
N VAL A 2 -5.42 5.49 23.53
CA VAL A 2 -5.73 4.91 22.21
C VAL A 2 -4.50 4.25 21.55
N LEU A 3 -3.36 4.95 21.47
CA LEU A 3 -2.13 4.40 20.85
C LEU A 3 -1.62 3.15 21.61
N PHE A 4 -1.70 3.15 22.93
CA PHE A 4 -1.34 1.99 23.73
C PHE A 4 -2.26 0.80 23.45
N SER A 5 -3.58 1.03 23.38
CA SER A 5 -4.54 -0.02 23.02
C SER A 5 -4.29 -0.57 21.60
N MET A 6 -3.97 0.29 20.63
CA MET A 6 -3.63 -0.15 19.28
C MET A 6 -2.38 -1.04 19.25
N GLY A 7 -1.36 -0.71 20.06
CA GLY A 7 -0.16 -1.54 20.24
C GLY A 7 -0.47 -2.92 20.84
N ALA A 8 -1.30 -2.97 21.88
CA ALA A 8 -1.71 -4.22 22.51
C ALA A 8 -2.53 -5.11 21.54
N ILE A 9 -3.47 -4.52 20.80
CA ILE A 9 -4.26 -5.20 19.77
C ILE A 9 -3.33 -5.75 18.67
N GLN A 10 -2.30 -4.99 18.28
CA GLN A 10 -1.33 -5.43 17.28
C GLN A 10 -0.56 -6.68 17.73
N GLY A 11 -0.19 -6.76 19.01
CA GLY A 11 0.43 -7.96 19.60
C GLY A 11 -0.51 -9.17 19.55
N ALA A 12 -1.78 -9.00 19.90
CA ALA A 12 -2.79 -10.06 19.84
C ALA A 12 -3.03 -10.56 18.40
N ILE A 13 -3.13 -9.63 17.43
CA ILE A 13 -3.29 -9.98 16.00
C ILE A 13 -2.04 -10.73 15.50
N GLY A 14 -0.82 -10.31 15.88
CA GLY A 14 0.41 -11.00 15.50
C GLY A 14 0.47 -12.42 16.04
N TRP A 15 0.11 -12.63 17.29
CA TRP A 15 0.00 -13.96 17.89
C TRP A 15 -1.06 -14.82 17.17
N TRP A 16 -2.23 -14.27 16.87
CA TRP A 16 -3.28 -14.96 16.12
C TRP A 16 -2.83 -15.32 14.69
N MET A 17 -2.03 -14.45 14.04
CA MET A 17 -1.44 -14.72 12.74
C MET A 17 -0.50 -15.94 12.81
N VAL A 18 0.44 -15.95 13.75
CA VAL A 18 1.42 -17.05 13.92
C VAL A 18 0.71 -18.36 14.22
N LYS A 19 -0.37 -18.37 14.99
CA LYS A 19 -1.16 -19.57 15.25
C LYS A 19 -1.83 -20.19 14.01
N SER A 20 -1.84 -19.52 12.86
CA SER A 20 -2.41 -20.07 11.61
C SER A 20 -1.47 -21.03 10.87
N GLY A 21 -0.19 -21.01 11.21
CA GLY A 21 0.85 -21.84 10.61
C GLY A 21 1.95 -22.19 11.63
N LEU A 22 3.14 -22.56 11.14
CA LEU A 22 4.35 -22.86 11.91
C LEU A 22 4.28 -24.11 12.82
N VAL A 23 3.14 -24.84 12.86
CA VAL A 23 2.99 -26.10 13.62
C VAL A 23 2.93 -27.30 12.68
N LYS A 24 2.06 -27.24 11.65
CA LYS A 24 1.89 -28.30 10.63
C LYS A 24 2.25 -27.80 9.22
N ASN A 25 2.01 -26.52 8.95
CA ASN A 25 2.37 -25.85 7.70
C ASN A 25 3.44 -24.81 7.97
N PRO A 26 4.48 -24.66 7.11
CA PRO A 26 5.51 -23.66 7.28
C PRO A 26 4.99 -22.22 7.10
N ASP A 27 3.87 -22.06 6.38
CA ASP A 27 3.34 -20.76 6.00
C ASP A 27 2.15 -20.34 6.87
N VAL A 28 2.08 -19.05 7.20
CA VAL A 28 0.93 -18.45 7.86
C VAL A 28 -0.18 -18.12 6.86
N SER A 29 -1.43 -18.07 7.33
CA SER A 29 -2.56 -17.65 6.48
C SER A 29 -2.33 -16.25 5.90
N HIS A 30 -2.40 -16.11 4.57
CA HIS A 30 -2.25 -14.83 3.87
C HIS A 30 -3.30 -13.78 4.31
N PHE A 31 -4.51 -14.20 4.69
CA PHE A 31 -5.53 -13.31 5.25
C PHE A 31 -5.10 -12.74 6.60
N ARG A 32 -4.57 -13.59 7.50
CA ARG A 32 -4.12 -13.14 8.82
C ARG A 32 -2.86 -12.27 8.71
N LEU A 33 -1.96 -12.59 7.77
CA LEU A 33 -0.81 -11.75 7.43
C LEU A 33 -1.25 -10.37 6.96
N ALA A 34 -2.25 -10.30 6.06
CA ALA A 34 -2.78 -9.02 5.56
C ALA A 34 -3.43 -8.18 6.67
N ILE A 35 -4.19 -8.81 7.57
CA ILE A 35 -4.79 -8.11 8.71
C ILE A 35 -3.69 -7.56 9.62
N HIS A 36 -2.67 -8.37 9.96
CA HIS A 36 -1.57 -7.95 10.82
C HIS A 36 -0.77 -6.79 10.21
N LEU A 37 -0.36 -6.92 8.94
CA LEU A 37 0.40 -5.87 8.25
C LEU A 37 -0.40 -4.57 8.09
N THR A 38 -1.66 -4.68 7.67
CA THR A 38 -2.51 -3.49 7.44
C THR A 38 -2.80 -2.76 8.75
N THR A 39 -3.11 -3.48 9.82
CA THR A 39 -3.35 -2.86 11.14
C THR A 39 -2.08 -2.25 11.72
N ALA A 40 -0.90 -2.84 11.50
CA ALA A 40 0.39 -2.25 11.86
C ALA A 40 0.62 -0.91 11.14
N PHE A 41 0.41 -0.89 9.82
CA PHE A 41 0.56 0.32 9.02
C PHE A 41 -0.43 1.41 9.40
N LEU A 42 -1.69 1.04 9.69
CA LEU A 42 -2.71 1.98 10.18
C LEU A 42 -2.38 2.53 11.56
N THR A 43 -1.82 1.71 12.46
CA THR A 43 -1.35 2.17 13.78
C THR A 43 -0.24 3.22 13.63
N CYS A 44 0.74 2.96 12.77
CA CYS A 44 1.80 3.92 12.48
C CYS A 44 1.26 5.18 11.79
N ALA A 45 0.31 5.03 10.86
CA ALA A 45 -0.33 6.15 10.18
C ALA A 45 -1.09 7.05 11.14
N PHE A 46 -1.82 6.47 12.08
CA PHE A 46 -2.52 7.20 13.12
C PHE A 46 -1.54 7.89 14.10
N THR A 47 -0.48 7.20 14.51
CA THR A 47 0.58 7.79 15.34
C THR A 47 1.21 9.01 14.66
N PHE A 48 1.54 8.86 13.38
CA PHE A 48 2.08 9.95 12.57
C PHE A 48 1.08 11.11 12.44
N TRP A 49 -0.19 10.82 12.17
CA TRP A 49 -1.25 11.83 12.13
C TRP A 49 -1.35 12.65 13.40
N VAL A 50 -1.29 12.01 14.58
CA VAL A 50 -1.33 12.69 15.89
C VAL A 50 -0.07 13.53 16.14
N ALA A 51 1.09 13.11 15.61
CA ALA A 51 2.36 13.83 15.75
C ALA A 51 2.45 15.07 14.84
N LEU A 52 1.81 15.07 13.69
CA LEU A 52 1.92 16.15 12.69
C LEU A 52 1.53 17.54 13.22
N PRO A 53 0.43 17.75 14.00
CA PRO A 53 0.09 19.05 14.59
C PRO A 53 1.10 19.55 15.60
N LEU A 54 1.88 18.65 16.23
CA LEU A 54 2.93 19.03 17.19
C LEU A 54 4.17 19.61 16.47
N ILE A 55 4.41 19.14 15.22
CA ILE A 55 5.54 19.55 14.38
C ILE A 55 5.18 20.80 13.57
N TYR A 56 3.97 20.79 12.99
CA TYR A 56 3.47 21.85 12.12
C TYR A 56 2.36 22.63 12.81
N ARG A 57 2.73 23.73 13.50
CA ARG A 57 1.81 24.57 14.29
C ARG A 57 1.08 25.64 13.48
N ASP A 58 1.49 25.88 12.24
CA ASP A 58 0.96 26.96 11.41
C ASP A 58 -0.48 26.65 10.93
N LYS A 59 -1.24 27.76 10.75
CA LYS A 59 -2.60 27.68 10.17
C LYS A 59 -2.53 27.09 8.78
N ARG A 60 -3.22 25.96 8.59
CA ARG A 60 -3.31 25.26 7.32
C ARG A 60 -4.46 25.82 6.49
N GLU A 61 -4.15 26.22 5.27
CA GLU A 61 -5.18 26.58 4.30
C GLU A 61 -5.76 25.29 3.70
N GLY A 62 -6.94 24.87 4.16
CA GLY A 62 -7.60 23.67 3.66
C GLY A 62 -7.91 23.73 2.17
N ASN A 63 -7.78 22.60 1.48
CA ASN A 63 -8.20 22.42 0.09
C ASN A 63 -9.12 21.20 -0.02
N LYS A 64 -10.44 21.41 0.03
CA LYS A 64 -11.45 20.32 0.03
C LYS A 64 -11.29 19.36 -1.14
N LYS A 65 -10.91 19.85 -2.33
CA LYS A 65 -10.77 19.02 -3.53
C LYS A 65 -9.57 18.09 -3.45
N LEU A 66 -8.42 18.61 -3.06
CA LEU A 66 -7.21 17.81 -2.87
C LEU A 66 -7.35 16.88 -1.67
N LEU A 67 -7.99 17.33 -0.59
CA LEU A 67 -8.30 16.48 0.56
C LEU A 67 -9.15 15.26 0.14
N LYS A 68 -10.22 15.46 -0.63
CA LYS A 68 -11.05 14.35 -1.13
C LYS A 68 -10.25 13.38 -2.01
N LEU A 69 -9.42 13.89 -2.91
CA LEU A 69 -8.61 13.04 -3.80
C LEU A 69 -7.56 12.24 -3.03
N THR A 70 -6.84 12.86 -2.09
CA THR A 70 -5.84 12.17 -1.25
C THR A 70 -6.48 11.17 -0.29
N SER A 71 -7.72 11.42 0.19
CA SER A 71 -8.47 10.44 0.99
C SER A 71 -8.86 9.20 0.16
N TRP A 72 -9.28 9.36 -1.08
CA TRP A 72 -9.52 8.22 -1.98
C TRP A 72 -8.23 7.46 -2.30
N LEU A 73 -7.13 8.19 -2.50
CA LEU A 73 -5.82 7.56 -2.69
C LEU A 73 -5.41 6.74 -1.46
N PHE A 74 -5.68 7.23 -0.25
CA PHE A 74 -5.42 6.49 0.99
C PHE A 74 -6.14 5.14 0.98
N ILE A 75 -7.43 5.12 0.63
CA ILE A 75 -8.22 3.88 0.54
C ILE A 75 -7.63 2.92 -0.50
N LEU A 76 -7.29 3.43 -1.69
CA LEU A 76 -6.68 2.61 -2.76
C LEU A 76 -5.35 2.00 -2.32
N VAL A 77 -4.51 2.77 -1.61
CA VAL A 77 -3.21 2.27 -1.13
C VAL A 77 -3.39 1.25 0.01
N ILE A 78 -4.40 1.40 0.87
CA ILE A 78 -4.73 0.34 1.85
C ILE A 78 -5.12 -0.97 1.13
N ILE A 79 -5.95 -0.91 0.09
CA ILE A 79 -6.30 -2.09 -0.72
C ILE A 79 -5.03 -2.69 -1.37
N GLN A 80 -4.14 -1.85 -1.90
CA GLN A 80 -2.86 -2.27 -2.48
C GLN A 80 -1.96 -2.98 -1.47
N ILE A 81 -1.90 -2.50 -0.21
CA ILE A 81 -1.14 -3.12 0.89
C ILE A 81 -1.72 -4.49 1.24
N ILE A 82 -3.05 -4.62 1.29
CA ILE A 82 -3.73 -5.90 1.52
C ILE A 82 -3.34 -6.90 0.43
N TYR A 83 -3.44 -6.49 -0.84
CA TYR A 83 -3.02 -7.36 -1.95
C TYR A 83 -1.51 -7.64 -1.96
N GLY A 84 -0.68 -6.70 -1.52
CA GLY A 84 0.75 -6.92 -1.33
C GLY A 84 1.04 -7.99 -0.27
N ALA A 85 0.28 -8.00 0.83
CA ALA A 85 0.37 -9.04 1.85
C ALA A 85 -0.12 -10.40 1.33
N PHE A 86 -1.17 -10.44 0.49
CA PHE A 86 -1.61 -11.67 -0.17
C PHE A 86 -0.54 -12.21 -1.14
N VAL A 87 0.09 -11.33 -1.94
CA VAL A 87 1.21 -11.70 -2.82
C VAL A 87 2.35 -12.31 -2.02
N ALA A 88 2.69 -11.74 -0.86
CA ALA A 88 3.74 -12.26 0.01
C ALA A 88 3.33 -13.60 0.64
N GLY A 89 2.13 -13.70 1.23
CA GLY A 89 1.66 -14.88 1.95
C GLY A 89 1.39 -16.10 1.06
N LEU A 90 1.14 -15.90 -0.23
CA LEU A 90 0.95 -16.98 -1.23
C LEU A 90 2.16 -17.14 -2.16
N GLU A 91 3.28 -16.46 -1.88
CA GLU A 91 4.45 -16.43 -2.76
C GLU A 91 4.12 -16.07 -4.24
N ALA A 92 3.00 -15.39 -4.44
CA ALA A 92 2.46 -15.09 -5.77
C ALA A 92 3.43 -14.28 -6.64
N GLY A 93 4.36 -13.52 -6.04
CA GLY A 93 5.39 -12.78 -6.75
C GLY A 93 6.36 -13.65 -7.55
N LYS A 94 6.42 -14.95 -7.28
CA LYS A 94 7.28 -15.91 -7.99
C LYS A 94 6.60 -16.53 -9.22
N ARG A 95 5.30 -16.23 -9.48
CA ARG A 95 4.51 -16.87 -10.54
C ARG A 95 4.79 -16.31 -11.94
N PHE A 96 4.71 -15.00 -12.10
CA PHE A 96 4.96 -14.31 -13.36
C PHE A 96 6.01 -13.22 -13.15
N ASN A 97 7.23 -13.44 -13.63
CA ASN A 97 8.38 -12.55 -13.39
C ASN A 97 8.73 -11.67 -14.59
N SER A 98 7.79 -11.45 -15.50
CA SER A 98 7.91 -10.50 -16.63
C SER A 98 7.12 -9.22 -16.38
N TRP A 99 7.54 -8.11 -16.99
CA TRP A 99 6.89 -6.80 -16.89
C TRP A 99 6.98 -6.05 -18.23
N PRO A 100 5.95 -5.27 -18.64
CA PRO A 100 4.70 -4.94 -17.94
C PRO A 100 3.63 -6.03 -18.02
N LYS A 101 3.75 -6.99 -18.92
CA LYS A 101 2.82 -8.09 -19.13
C LYS A 101 3.20 -9.31 -18.28
N MET A 102 2.25 -10.21 -18.06
CA MET A 102 2.41 -11.49 -17.37
C MET A 102 2.69 -12.57 -18.45
N ASN A 103 3.98 -12.86 -18.71
CA ASN A 103 4.44 -13.76 -19.79
C ASN A 103 3.83 -13.45 -21.17
N GLY A 104 3.82 -12.16 -21.51
CA GLY A 104 3.33 -11.70 -22.82
C GLY A 104 1.86 -11.33 -22.88
N GLU A 105 1.06 -11.69 -21.88
CA GLU A 105 -0.37 -11.40 -21.78
C GLU A 105 -0.69 -10.35 -20.72
N TRP A 106 -1.72 -9.53 -20.94
CA TRP A 106 -2.19 -8.60 -19.93
C TRP A 106 -2.94 -9.33 -18.80
N MET A 107 -3.70 -10.37 -19.15
CA MET A 107 -4.46 -11.20 -18.23
C MET A 107 -4.38 -12.67 -18.68
N PRO A 108 -3.42 -13.45 -18.18
CA PRO A 108 -3.30 -14.87 -18.50
C PRO A 108 -4.51 -15.69 -18.06
N GLN A 109 -4.78 -16.81 -18.74
CA GLN A 109 -5.87 -17.71 -18.38
C GLN A 109 -5.77 -18.24 -16.95
N ALA A 110 -4.56 -18.40 -16.42
CA ALA A 110 -4.32 -18.78 -15.02
C ALA A 110 -4.97 -17.84 -13.99
N VAL A 111 -5.33 -16.62 -14.40
CA VAL A 111 -5.97 -15.62 -13.51
C VAL A 111 -7.43 -15.99 -13.15
N TYR A 112 -8.07 -16.88 -13.90
CA TYR A 112 -9.49 -17.19 -13.73
C TYR A 112 -9.83 -18.69 -13.86
N TYR A 113 -8.93 -19.56 -13.38
CA TYR A 113 -9.12 -21.03 -13.46
C TYR A 113 -9.88 -21.63 -12.27
N LEU A 114 -10.02 -20.91 -11.14
CA LEU A 114 -10.77 -21.39 -9.98
C LEU A 114 -12.27 -21.11 -10.12
N ASP A 115 -13.08 -22.05 -9.64
CA ASP A 115 -14.53 -21.91 -9.53
C ASP A 115 -14.95 -21.87 -8.04
N PRO A 116 -15.80 -20.91 -7.62
CA PRO A 116 -16.32 -19.77 -8.38
C PRO A 116 -15.26 -18.71 -8.68
N LEU A 117 -15.47 -17.94 -9.77
CA LEU A 117 -14.49 -16.99 -10.33
C LEU A 117 -13.84 -16.03 -9.30
N TRP A 118 -14.60 -15.55 -8.31
CA TRP A 118 -14.09 -14.63 -7.30
C TRP A 118 -12.96 -15.21 -6.43
N LYS A 119 -12.88 -16.56 -6.27
CA LYS A 119 -11.78 -17.20 -5.54
C LYS A 119 -10.41 -16.91 -6.14
N ASN A 120 -10.31 -16.75 -7.45
CA ASN A 120 -9.04 -16.41 -8.10
C ASN A 120 -8.43 -15.14 -7.54
N PHE A 121 -9.26 -14.17 -7.16
CA PHE A 121 -8.82 -12.85 -6.69
C PHE A 121 -8.60 -12.77 -5.17
N LEU A 122 -8.97 -13.81 -4.41
CA LEU A 122 -8.79 -13.87 -2.96
C LEU A 122 -7.89 -15.02 -2.49
N GLU A 123 -7.83 -16.11 -3.26
CA GLU A 123 -7.15 -17.36 -2.90
C GLU A 123 -6.16 -17.82 -3.99
N GLY A 124 -6.38 -17.41 -5.26
CA GLY A 124 -5.55 -17.78 -6.39
C GLY A 124 -4.30 -16.88 -6.51
N PRO A 125 -3.08 -17.42 -6.43
CA PRO A 125 -1.86 -16.61 -6.47
C PRO A 125 -1.76 -15.79 -7.78
N ASP A 126 -2.19 -16.35 -8.90
CA ASP A 126 -2.12 -15.70 -10.21
C ASP A 126 -3.09 -14.52 -10.32
N GLY A 127 -4.33 -14.69 -9.84
CA GLY A 127 -5.32 -13.63 -9.76
C GLY A 127 -4.95 -12.53 -8.78
N ILE A 128 -4.39 -12.88 -7.63
CA ILE A 128 -3.91 -11.95 -6.62
C ILE A 128 -2.74 -11.11 -7.19
N GLN A 129 -1.78 -11.74 -7.87
CA GLN A 129 -0.68 -11.04 -8.51
C GLN A 129 -1.20 -10.06 -9.59
N PHE A 130 -2.17 -10.49 -10.41
CA PHE A 130 -2.81 -9.66 -11.41
C PHE A 130 -3.48 -8.42 -10.80
N ILE A 131 -4.28 -8.57 -9.74
CA ILE A 131 -4.92 -7.45 -9.06
C ILE A 131 -3.88 -6.50 -8.47
N HIS A 132 -2.86 -7.01 -7.78
CA HIS A 132 -1.81 -6.19 -7.18
C HIS A 132 -1.09 -5.32 -8.24
N ARG A 133 -0.77 -5.89 -9.41
CA ARG A 133 -0.14 -5.16 -10.52
C ARG A 133 -1.06 -4.12 -11.15
N THR A 134 -2.33 -4.49 -11.38
CA THR A 134 -3.33 -3.58 -11.95
C THR A 134 -3.59 -2.39 -11.04
N LEU A 135 -3.76 -2.62 -9.73
CA LEU A 135 -3.92 -1.55 -8.75
C LEU A 135 -2.69 -0.63 -8.70
N ALA A 136 -1.47 -1.17 -8.86
CA ALA A 136 -0.26 -0.35 -8.91
C ALA A 136 -0.30 0.64 -10.08
N PHE A 137 -0.69 0.20 -11.29
CA PHE A 137 -0.86 1.11 -12.43
C PHE A 137 -1.92 2.19 -12.16
N ILE A 138 -3.06 1.81 -11.58
CA ILE A 138 -4.14 2.75 -11.22
C ILE A 138 -3.63 3.79 -10.20
N ILE A 139 -2.89 3.36 -9.17
CA ILE A 139 -2.35 4.24 -8.14
C ILE A 139 -1.35 5.22 -8.73
N VAL A 140 -0.42 4.76 -9.59
CA VAL A 140 0.55 5.63 -10.27
C VAL A 140 -0.16 6.70 -11.09
N ALA A 141 -1.13 6.31 -11.92
CA ALA A 141 -1.91 7.23 -12.73
C ALA A 141 -2.70 8.23 -11.87
N PHE A 142 -3.27 7.76 -10.75
CA PHE A 142 -4.04 8.60 -9.84
C PHE A 142 -3.15 9.58 -9.07
N VAL A 143 -1.97 9.17 -8.61
CA VAL A 143 -1.00 10.08 -7.99
C VAL A 143 -0.53 11.14 -8.97
N PHE A 144 -0.24 10.77 -10.22
CA PHE A 144 0.13 11.73 -11.26
C PHE A 144 -1.01 12.73 -11.53
N TYR A 145 -2.25 12.27 -11.58
CA TYR A 145 -3.43 13.15 -11.71
C TYR A 145 -3.54 14.13 -10.53
N ILE A 146 -3.41 13.63 -9.28
CA ILE A 146 -3.45 14.47 -8.06
C ILE A 146 -2.34 15.52 -8.09
N TRP A 147 -1.12 15.11 -8.43
CA TRP A 147 0.03 16.00 -8.50
C TRP A 147 -0.16 17.10 -9.56
N ASN A 148 -0.58 16.74 -10.78
CA ASN A 148 -0.82 17.71 -11.86
C ASN A 148 -1.96 18.69 -11.49
N LYS A 149 -3.04 18.17 -10.90
CA LYS A 149 -4.14 19.01 -10.40
C LYS A 149 -3.69 19.92 -9.26
N GLY A 150 -2.92 19.34 -8.33
CA GLY A 150 -2.40 20.03 -7.15
C GLY A 150 -1.46 21.18 -7.51
N ARG A 151 -0.61 21.04 -8.51
CA ARG A 151 0.27 22.11 -9.00
C ARG A 151 -0.46 23.40 -9.33
N LYS A 152 -1.71 23.30 -9.77
CA LYS A 152 -2.55 24.45 -10.14
C LYS A 152 -3.37 25.00 -8.97
N LEU A 153 -3.59 24.21 -7.92
CA LEU A 153 -4.51 24.51 -6.81
C LEU A 153 -3.82 24.81 -5.49
N GLN A 154 -2.53 24.47 -5.37
CA GLN A 154 -1.77 24.66 -4.12
C GLN A 154 -1.40 26.12 -3.93
N LYS A 155 -1.47 26.61 -2.67
CA LYS A 155 -1.20 27.99 -2.32
C LYS A 155 0.08 28.15 -1.49
N ASN A 156 0.55 27.11 -0.80
CA ASN A 156 1.69 27.21 0.08
C ASN A 156 2.78 26.16 -0.20
N HIS A 157 3.98 26.40 0.33
CA HIS A 157 5.16 25.56 0.17
C HIS A 157 4.96 24.14 0.72
N LEU A 158 4.27 24.01 1.86
CA LEU A 158 4.05 22.70 2.50
C LEU A 158 3.20 21.77 1.64
N GLN A 159 2.13 22.29 1.02
CA GLN A 159 1.28 21.55 0.08
C GLN A 159 2.06 21.11 -1.15
N ARG A 160 2.91 21.99 -1.71
CA ARG A 160 3.79 21.62 -2.83
C ARG A 160 4.76 20.52 -2.46
N LYS A 161 5.40 20.64 -1.29
CA LYS A 161 6.35 19.66 -0.78
C LYS A 161 5.70 18.28 -0.60
N SER A 162 4.50 18.23 -0.01
CA SER A 162 3.78 16.96 0.21
C SER A 162 3.46 16.25 -1.10
N LEU A 163 3.00 16.97 -2.14
CA LEU A 163 2.70 16.39 -3.45
C LEU A 163 3.96 15.90 -4.19
N ASN A 164 5.07 16.63 -4.09
CA ASN A 164 6.32 16.22 -4.72
C ASN A 164 6.91 14.97 -4.04
N ILE A 165 6.85 14.89 -2.70
CA ILE A 165 7.25 13.70 -1.95
C ILE A 165 6.37 12.50 -2.36
N LEU A 166 5.05 12.69 -2.43
CA LEU A 166 4.11 11.65 -2.83
C LEU A 166 4.43 11.12 -4.23
N LEU A 167 4.67 12.01 -5.20
CA LEU A 167 5.03 11.61 -6.57
C LEU A 167 6.38 10.88 -6.60
N ALA A 168 7.40 11.38 -5.93
CA ALA A 168 8.72 10.74 -5.88
C ALA A 168 8.64 9.35 -5.27
N LEU A 169 7.88 9.18 -4.17
CA LEU A 169 7.74 7.90 -3.49
C LEU A 169 6.93 6.89 -4.31
N VAL A 170 5.87 7.29 -5.02
CA VAL A 170 5.14 6.35 -5.88
C VAL A 170 5.98 5.87 -7.05
N ILE A 171 6.79 6.73 -7.65
CA ILE A 171 7.72 6.34 -8.72
C ILE A 171 8.77 5.36 -8.18
N LEU A 172 9.42 5.71 -7.06
CA LEU A 172 10.42 4.86 -6.42
C LEU A 172 9.83 3.49 -6.05
N GLN A 173 8.65 3.47 -5.42
CA GLN A 173 7.94 2.26 -5.02
C GLN A 173 7.62 1.36 -6.23
N THR A 174 7.20 1.97 -7.33
CA THR A 174 6.91 1.23 -8.57
C THR A 174 8.17 0.61 -9.16
N VAL A 175 9.26 1.37 -9.23
CA VAL A 175 10.55 0.88 -9.74
C VAL A 175 11.06 -0.26 -8.88
N ILE A 176 11.06 -0.12 -7.55
CA ILE A 176 11.47 -1.19 -6.62
C ILE A 176 10.57 -2.43 -6.80
N GLY A 177 9.25 -2.25 -6.95
CA GLY A 177 8.31 -3.35 -7.17
C GLY A 177 8.57 -4.10 -8.48
N ILE A 178 8.89 -3.38 -9.56
CA ILE A 178 9.27 -3.99 -10.85
C ILE A 178 10.53 -4.83 -10.69
N PHE A 179 11.59 -4.29 -10.07
CA PHE A 179 12.83 -5.04 -9.84
C PHE A 179 12.62 -6.23 -8.90
N THR A 180 11.82 -6.06 -7.83
CA THR A 180 11.46 -7.17 -6.94
C THR A 180 10.82 -8.32 -7.73
N LEU A 181 9.92 -8.00 -8.67
CA LEU A 181 9.25 -8.97 -9.50
C LEU A 181 10.18 -9.66 -10.49
N ILE A 182 10.92 -8.88 -11.31
CA ILE A 182 11.77 -9.41 -12.38
C ILE A 182 12.91 -10.27 -11.82
N LEU A 183 13.44 -9.92 -10.65
CA LEU A 183 14.51 -10.66 -9.99
C LEU A 183 14.00 -11.83 -9.12
N VAL A 184 12.74 -12.24 -9.29
CA VAL A 184 12.14 -13.41 -8.60
C VAL A 184 12.11 -13.23 -7.06
N VAL A 185 11.75 -12.04 -6.63
CA VAL A 185 11.47 -11.69 -5.21
C VAL A 185 12.67 -11.93 -4.26
N PRO A 186 13.85 -11.32 -4.50
CA PRO A 186 14.92 -11.36 -3.50
C PRO A 186 14.45 -10.74 -2.19
N ILE A 187 14.80 -11.36 -1.05
CA ILE A 187 14.35 -10.91 0.28
C ILE A 187 14.70 -9.45 0.55
N SER A 188 15.90 -9.01 0.17
CA SER A 188 16.33 -7.61 0.34
C SER A 188 15.43 -6.62 -0.40
N LEU A 189 15.08 -6.90 -1.67
CA LEU A 189 14.20 -6.05 -2.45
C LEU A 189 12.75 -6.11 -1.94
N ALA A 190 12.28 -7.27 -1.51
CA ALA A 190 10.95 -7.41 -0.90
C ALA A 190 10.83 -6.56 0.38
N LEU A 191 11.85 -6.55 1.24
CA LEU A 191 11.90 -5.70 2.44
C LEU A 191 11.94 -4.22 2.08
N ILE A 192 12.77 -3.81 1.12
CA ILE A 192 12.84 -2.41 0.67
C ILE A 192 11.50 -1.99 0.05
N HIS A 193 10.85 -2.86 -0.72
CA HIS A 193 9.53 -2.62 -1.29
C HIS A 193 8.46 -2.45 -0.19
N GLN A 194 8.50 -3.26 0.85
CA GLN A 194 7.60 -3.13 2.01
C GLN A 194 7.81 -1.82 2.77
N LEU A 195 9.08 -1.43 3.01
CA LEU A 195 9.42 -0.13 3.63
C LEU A 195 8.99 1.04 2.75
N GLY A 196 9.16 0.93 1.43
CA GLY A 196 8.69 1.93 0.48
C GLY A 196 7.16 2.10 0.51
N ALA A 197 6.41 0.99 0.62
CA ALA A 197 4.95 1.04 0.78
C ALA A 197 4.53 1.75 2.08
N PHE A 198 5.26 1.51 3.17
CA PHE A 198 5.07 2.22 4.44
C PHE A 198 5.31 3.73 4.27
N LEU A 199 6.45 4.14 3.67
CA LEU A 199 6.76 5.54 3.45
C LEU A 199 5.76 6.22 2.51
N LEU A 200 5.29 5.52 1.48
CA LEU A 200 4.24 6.00 0.58
C LEU A 200 2.94 6.28 1.36
N LEU A 201 2.52 5.37 2.23
CA LEU A 201 1.34 5.57 3.07
C LEU A 201 1.53 6.80 3.99
N MET A 202 2.70 6.96 4.64
CA MET A 202 2.99 8.12 5.47
C MET A 202 2.95 9.43 4.66
N SER A 203 3.42 9.42 3.40
CA SER A 203 3.35 10.60 2.53
C SER A 203 1.91 10.99 2.14
N ILE A 204 1.02 10.00 2.02
CA ILE A 204 -0.40 10.24 1.79
C ILE A 204 -1.04 10.86 3.04
N VAL A 205 -0.76 10.33 4.23
CA VAL A 205 -1.22 10.89 5.50
C VAL A 205 -0.74 12.33 5.67
N PHE A 206 0.54 12.61 5.35
CA PHE A 206 1.08 13.96 5.34
C PHE A 206 0.35 14.88 4.34
N SER A 207 0.05 14.38 3.14
CA SER A 207 -0.72 15.15 2.14
C SER A 207 -2.14 15.45 2.62
N ILE A 208 -2.85 14.48 3.20
CA ILE A 208 -4.17 14.68 3.81
C ILE A 208 -4.09 15.75 4.90
N PHE A 209 -3.07 15.69 5.76
CA PHE A 209 -2.85 16.68 6.80
C PHE A 209 -2.67 18.10 6.22
N THR A 210 -1.84 18.25 5.17
CA THR A 210 -1.59 19.57 4.57
C THR A 210 -2.81 20.18 3.87
N PHE A 211 -3.76 19.34 3.42
CA PHE A 211 -4.99 19.79 2.78
C PHE A 211 -6.18 19.87 3.73
N SER A 212 -6.09 19.34 4.94
CA SER A 212 -7.11 19.53 5.98
C SER A 212 -7.06 20.96 6.52
N LYS A 213 -8.20 21.48 6.96
CA LYS A 213 -8.27 22.76 7.68
C LYS A 213 -7.82 22.54 9.13
N SER A 214 -7.07 23.50 9.66
CA SER A 214 -6.77 23.53 11.12
C SER A 214 -8.01 23.90 11.91
#